data_97986110f31c7ac0a5f1e8ffb3607ff1
#
_entry.id   97986110f31c7ac0a5f1e8ffb3607ff1
#
_cell.length_a   1.000
_cell.length_b   1.000
_cell.length_c   1.000
_cell.angle_alpha   90.00
_cell.angle_beta   90.00
_cell.angle_gamma   90.00
#
_symmetry.space_group_name_H-M   'P 1'
#
loop_
_entity.id
_entity.type
_entity.pdbx_description
1 polymer ?
#
loop_
_entity_poly.entity_id
_entity_poly.type
_entity_poly.pdbx_seq_one_letter_code
_entity_poly.pdbx_strand_id
1 'polypeptide(L)'
;MGSRNREADDLIAEIIGVGQALLDGQTLDTVADLIAEQLEGCGVQTEDVCAAGSDPVRLRGAIGRAIGRSDIVVLVGGLGMTPADISKETVCAGLGRRLVLHEESQRRIREAYLHAGRQMPQQAVKLAMMPEQSIVFPGVKGVTPGCAISAGRQFLLMIPDNPDEFLPMFHKSIVPYLSRFSPAAVFTRTLSLFGIEEAELRTLLEGYLDSENPKVELFPSNGEFLVRITANAENKEEAAELLNPVLFEIRAVLGGSVYGVDVQGGLPAATAALLQERGIQVNVGESGTNGLLADLLTGQSDGRVVA
;
A
#
# COMPACT_ATOMS: atom_id res chain seq x y z
N MET A 1 14.50 21.04 21.03
CA MET A 1 13.16 21.50 20.64
C MET A 1 13.33 22.32 19.38
N GLY A 2 13.33 21.66 18.21
CA GLY A 2 13.42 22.31 16.91
C GLY A 2 12.02 22.29 16.32
N SER A 3 11.40 23.46 16.21
CA SER A 3 10.21 23.63 15.38
C SER A 3 10.67 23.44 13.93
N ARG A 4 10.34 22.31 13.32
CA ARG A 4 10.42 22.16 11.87
C ARG A 4 9.46 23.18 11.27
N ASN A 5 9.95 24.02 10.37
CA ASN A 5 9.09 24.73 9.43
C ASN A 5 8.36 23.64 8.61
N ARG A 6 7.12 23.34 8.95
CA ARG A 6 6.23 22.60 8.09
C ARG A 6 5.87 23.53 6.92
N GLU A 7 6.21 23.12 5.72
CA GLU A 7 5.47 23.62 4.57
C GLU A 7 4.02 23.16 4.78
N ALA A 8 3.07 24.06 4.60
CA ALA A 8 1.75 24.02 5.23
C ALA A 8 0.78 22.96 4.66
N ASP A 9 1.24 22.04 3.78
CA ASP A 9 0.37 21.20 2.95
C ASP A 9 0.66 19.67 2.98
N ASP A 10 1.74 19.19 3.59
CA ASP A 10 2.05 17.76 3.57
C ASP A 10 1.43 17.03 4.78
N LEU A 11 0.50 16.12 4.50
CA LEU A 11 -0.07 15.22 5.50
C LEU A 11 0.95 14.14 5.88
N ILE A 12 1.11 13.92 7.18
CA ILE A 12 2.03 12.94 7.73
C ILE A 12 1.25 11.76 8.30
N ALA A 13 1.66 10.55 7.94
CA ALA A 13 1.11 9.31 8.45
C ALA A 13 2.11 8.50 9.27
N GLU A 14 1.59 7.76 10.24
CA GLU A 14 2.26 6.63 10.88
C GLU A 14 1.46 5.36 10.70
N ILE A 15 2.17 4.26 10.42
CA ILE A 15 1.58 2.94 10.23
C ILE A 15 1.90 2.07 11.45
N ILE A 16 0.87 1.48 12.04
CA ILE A 16 0.99 0.56 13.18
C ILE A 16 0.43 -0.81 12.75
N GLY A 17 1.30 -1.77 12.51
CA GLY A 17 0.93 -3.17 12.32
C GLY A 17 0.46 -3.79 13.63
N VAL A 18 -0.75 -4.37 13.67
CA VAL A 18 -1.34 -4.94 14.87
C VAL A 18 -1.42 -6.46 14.76
N GLY A 19 -0.58 -7.14 15.52
CA GLY A 19 -0.58 -8.60 15.54
C GLY A 19 0.62 -9.18 16.28
N GLN A 20 0.43 -10.27 17.00
CA GLN A 20 1.52 -10.92 17.73
C GLN A 20 2.53 -11.57 16.76
N ALA A 21 2.07 -12.10 15.63
CA ALA A 21 2.92 -12.73 14.63
C ALA A 21 3.99 -11.79 14.04
N LEU A 22 3.72 -10.48 13.97
CA LEU A 22 4.69 -9.45 13.55
C LEU A 22 5.83 -9.34 14.57
N LEU A 23 5.52 -9.34 15.87
CA LEU A 23 6.51 -9.23 16.94
C LEU A 23 7.36 -10.50 17.09
N ASP A 24 6.77 -11.66 16.81
CA ASP A 24 7.44 -12.95 16.89
C ASP A 24 8.31 -13.24 15.64
N GLY A 25 8.33 -12.33 14.66
CA GLY A 25 9.07 -12.49 13.40
C GLY A 25 8.53 -13.60 12.50
N GLN A 26 7.29 -14.04 12.71
CA GLN A 26 6.63 -15.07 11.91
C GLN A 26 6.07 -14.53 10.60
N THR A 27 5.85 -13.22 10.54
CA THR A 27 5.33 -12.52 9.37
C THR A 27 6.20 -11.30 9.09
N LEU A 28 6.61 -11.13 7.83
CA LEU A 28 7.27 -9.90 7.38
C LEU A 28 6.20 -8.82 7.21
N ASP A 29 6.52 -7.59 7.58
CA ASP A 29 5.58 -6.46 7.46
C ASP A 29 5.57 -5.88 6.03
N THR A 30 5.37 -6.75 5.05
CA THR A 30 5.24 -6.36 3.63
C THR A 30 3.97 -5.56 3.37
N VAL A 31 3.00 -5.63 4.27
CA VAL A 31 1.73 -4.90 4.14
C VAL A 31 1.92 -3.43 4.49
N ALA A 32 2.77 -3.12 5.46
CA ALA A 32 3.08 -1.73 5.82
C ALA A 32 3.76 -0.99 4.65
N ASP A 33 4.69 -1.65 3.96
CA ASP A 33 5.35 -1.09 2.77
C ASP A 33 4.35 -0.79 1.65
N LEU A 34 3.42 -1.74 1.37
CA LEU A 34 2.37 -1.53 0.39
C LEU A 34 1.42 -0.38 0.76
N ILE A 35 1.12 -0.22 2.04
CA ILE A 35 0.26 0.87 2.52
C ILE A 35 0.99 2.21 2.42
N ALA A 36 2.27 2.26 2.77
CA ALA A 36 3.10 3.46 2.63
C ALA A 36 3.14 3.93 1.17
N GLU A 37 3.32 3.01 0.22
CA GLU A 37 3.27 3.30 -1.22
C GLU A 37 1.90 3.88 -1.64
N GLN A 38 0.80 3.30 -1.14
CA GLN A 38 -0.54 3.79 -1.45
C GLN A 38 -0.82 5.17 -0.83
N LEU A 39 -0.32 5.45 0.37
CA LEU A 39 -0.44 6.74 1.04
C LEU A 39 0.36 7.82 0.30
N GLU A 40 1.59 7.50 -0.12
CA GLU A 40 2.41 8.41 -0.94
C GLU A 40 1.68 8.80 -2.23
N GLY A 41 1.03 7.86 -2.90
CA GLY A 41 0.16 8.12 -4.05
C GLY A 41 -1.04 9.03 -3.77
N CYS A 42 -1.35 9.30 -2.50
CA CYS A 42 -2.39 10.23 -2.05
C CYS A 42 -1.83 11.56 -1.52
N GLY A 43 -0.51 11.80 -1.63
CA GLY A 43 0.13 12.99 -1.05
C GLY A 43 0.28 12.92 0.47
N VAL A 44 0.34 11.72 1.03
CA VAL A 44 0.52 11.48 2.46
C VAL A 44 1.87 10.84 2.70
N GLN A 45 2.78 11.53 3.36
CA GLN A 45 4.11 11.02 3.67
C GLN A 45 4.06 10.10 4.88
N THR A 46 4.64 8.90 4.78
CA THR A 46 4.82 8.00 5.91
C THR A 46 6.12 8.33 6.65
N GLU A 47 6.03 8.77 7.92
CA GLU A 47 7.22 9.10 8.73
C GLU A 47 7.68 7.95 9.63
N ASP A 48 6.76 7.07 10.07
CA ASP A 48 7.13 5.96 10.97
C ASP A 48 6.27 4.73 10.71
N VAL A 49 6.89 3.57 10.86
CA VAL A 49 6.25 2.27 10.79
C VAL A 49 6.63 1.48 12.04
N CYS A 50 5.65 1.00 12.77
CA CYS A 50 5.91 0.17 13.94
C CYS A 50 4.94 -1.01 14.06
N ALA A 51 5.34 -2.02 14.84
CA ALA A 51 4.47 -3.15 15.16
C ALA A 51 4.02 -3.09 16.62
N ALA A 52 2.76 -3.45 16.87
CA ALA A 52 2.19 -3.62 18.19
C ALA A 52 1.55 -5.00 18.32
N GLY A 53 1.79 -5.67 19.45
CA GLY A 53 1.13 -6.93 19.75
C GLY A 53 -0.33 -6.73 20.17
N SER A 54 -1.02 -7.85 20.38
CA SER A 54 -2.43 -7.90 20.83
C SER A 54 -2.60 -7.56 22.33
N ASP A 55 -1.83 -6.60 22.83
CA ASP A 55 -1.93 -6.06 24.19
C ASP A 55 -2.57 -4.66 24.15
N PRO A 56 -3.76 -4.46 24.76
CA PRO A 56 -4.49 -3.20 24.69
C PRO A 56 -3.74 -2.00 25.28
N VAL A 57 -2.88 -2.21 26.28
CA VAL A 57 -2.14 -1.13 26.94
C VAL A 57 -1.00 -0.65 26.02
N ARG A 58 -0.27 -1.61 25.45
CA ARG A 58 0.83 -1.31 24.51
C ARG A 58 0.31 -0.67 23.23
N LEU A 59 -0.77 -1.23 22.65
CA LEU A 59 -1.39 -0.69 21.43
C LEU A 59 -1.91 0.74 21.67
N ARG A 60 -2.61 0.99 22.81
CA ARG A 60 -3.04 2.34 23.17
C ARG A 60 -1.87 3.31 23.31
N GLY A 61 -0.77 2.87 23.90
CA GLY A 61 0.44 3.67 24.03
C GLY A 61 1.06 4.00 22.67
N ALA A 62 1.08 3.06 21.72
CA ALA A 62 1.55 3.30 20.36
C ALA A 62 0.65 4.31 19.64
N ILE A 63 -0.67 4.09 19.66
CA ILE A 63 -1.66 5.02 19.07
C ILE A 63 -1.53 6.42 19.66
N GLY A 64 -1.40 6.54 20.98
CA GLY A 64 -1.29 7.86 21.65
C GLY A 64 -0.02 8.63 21.26
N ARG A 65 1.09 7.93 21.02
CA ARG A 65 2.32 8.57 20.52
C ARG A 65 2.16 9.02 19.07
N ALA A 66 1.58 8.15 18.24
CA ALA A 66 1.36 8.44 16.83
C ALA A 66 0.41 9.65 16.63
N ILE A 67 -0.72 9.70 17.33
CA ILE A 67 -1.65 10.85 17.30
C ILE A 67 -0.97 12.16 17.68
N GLY A 68 0.02 12.13 18.58
CA GLY A 68 0.72 13.34 19.03
C GLY A 68 1.68 13.96 18.01
N ARG A 69 1.99 13.25 16.92
CA ARG A 69 3.01 13.67 15.95
C ARG A 69 2.62 13.53 14.47
N SER A 70 1.55 12.79 14.17
CA SER A 70 1.08 12.54 12.81
C SER A 70 -0.34 13.06 12.60
N ASP A 71 -0.70 13.36 11.36
CA ASP A 71 -2.06 13.76 10.97
C ASP A 71 -2.95 12.54 10.75
N ILE A 72 -2.35 11.45 10.28
CA ILE A 72 -3.03 10.19 10.00
C ILE A 72 -2.30 9.04 10.72
N VAL A 73 -3.06 8.21 11.44
CA VAL A 73 -2.55 6.97 12.04
C VAL A 73 -3.26 5.79 11.38
N VAL A 74 -2.51 4.92 10.73
CA VAL A 74 -3.05 3.73 10.07
C VAL A 74 -2.80 2.50 10.92
N LEU A 75 -3.86 1.89 11.42
CA LEU A 75 -3.81 0.60 12.10
C LEU A 75 -4.08 -0.51 11.10
N VAL A 76 -3.14 -1.42 10.96
CA VAL A 76 -3.18 -2.53 10.01
C VAL A 76 -3.37 -3.83 10.76
N GLY A 77 -4.47 -4.50 10.52
CA GLY A 77 -4.81 -5.76 11.21
C GLY A 77 -5.55 -5.58 12.54
N GLY A 78 -5.74 -6.69 13.25
CA GLY A 78 -6.51 -6.72 14.50
C GLY A 78 -8.00 -6.38 14.32
N LEU A 79 -8.55 -6.58 13.11
CA LEU A 79 -9.96 -6.32 12.77
C LEU A 79 -10.80 -7.59 12.68
N GLY A 80 -10.20 -8.76 12.85
CA GLY A 80 -10.84 -10.05 12.74
C GLY A 80 -11.88 -10.34 13.83
N MET A 81 -12.22 -11.61 14.00
CA MET A 81 -13.28 -12.06 14.92
C MET A 81 -12.74 -12.77 16.16
N THR A 82 -11.42 -12.87 16.33
CA THR A 82 -10.79 -13.50 17.48
C THR A 82 -10.66 -12.54 18.66
N PRO A 83 -10.42 -13.03 19.87
CA PRO A 83 -10.12 -12.15 21.01
C PRO A 83 -8.84 -11.35 20.89
N ALA A 84 -7.90 -11.79 20.02
CA ALA A 84 -6.65 -11.10 19.76
C ALA A 84 -6.80 -9.89 18.81
N ASP A 85 -7.93 -9.81 18.09
CA ASP A 85 -8.27 -8.70 17.21
C ASP A 85 -8.86 -7.56 18.02
N ILE A 86 -8.02 -6.61 18.45
CA ILE A 86 -8.34 -5.58 19.44
C ILE A 86 -8.26 -4.15 18.93
N SER A 87 -8.02 -3.93 17.64
CA SER A 87 -7.78 -2.58 17.09
C SER A 87 -8.97 -1.65 17.34
N LYS A 88 -10.18 -2.06 16.98
CA LYS A 88 -11.40 -1.25 17.16
C LYS A 88 -11.71 -0.97 18.61
N GLU A 89 -11.60 -1.99 19.46
CA GLU A 89 -11.82 -1.90 20.90
C GLU A 89 -10.84 -0.94 21.57
N THR A 90 -9.55 -1.03 21.20
CA THR A 90 -8.50 -0.19 21.78
C THR A 90 -8.66 1.26 21.37
N VAL A 91 -8.96 1.53 20.09
CA VAL A 91 -9.25 2.87 19.60
C VAL A 91 -10.47 3.47 20.29
N CYS A 92 -11.57 2.70 20.38
CA CYS A 92 -12.78 3.14 21.06
C CYS A 92 -12.52 3.49 22.52
N ALA A 93 -11.80 2.64 23.24
CA ALA A 93 -11.45 2.88 24.66
C ALA A 93 -10.55 4.13 24.81
N GLY A 94 -9.63 4.37 23.87
CA GLY A 94 -8.74 5.54 23.88
C GLY A 94 -9.46 6.85 23.59
N LEU A 95 -10.46 6.83 22.70
CA LEU A 95 -11.21 8.01 22.26
C LEU A 95 -12.54 8.22 23.02
N GLY A 96 -12.88 7.37 23.99
CA GLY A 96 -14.15 7.43 24.71
C GLY A 96 -15.37 7.17 23.79
N ARG A 97 -15.20 6.39 22.73
CA ARG A 97 -16.24 6.02 21.77
C ARG A 97 -16.79 4.63 22.09
N ARG A 98 -18.00 4.35 21.64
CA ARG A 98 -18.60 3.02 21.74
C ARG A 98 -18.43 2.25 20.43
N LEU A 99 -18.34 0.93 20.53
CA LEU A 99 -18.55 0.05 19.38
C LEU A 99 -20.05 -0.15 19.19
N VAL A 100 -20.50 0.10 17.97
CA VAL A 100 -21.91 -0.09 17.57
C VAL A 100 -21.99 -1.04 16.38
N LEU A 101 -23.10 -1.75 16.27
CA LEU A 101 -23.34 -2.63 15.13
C LEU A 101 -23.60 -1.78 13.88
N HIS A 102 -22.80 -2.00 12.83
CA HIS A 102 -23.04 -1.41 11.51
C HIS A 102 -23.85 -2.40 10.66
N GLU A 103 -25.14 -2.14 10.53
CA GLU A 103 -26.11 -3.05 9.90
C GLU A 103 -25.76 -3.41 8.46
N GLU A 104 -25.29 -2.44 7.69
CA GLU A 104 -24.87 -2.65 6.29
C GLU A 104 -23.68 -3.61 6.19
N SER A 105 -22.66 -3.45 7.05
CA SER A 105 -21.55 -4.40 7.12
C SER A 105 -22.01 -5.79 7.52
N GLN A 106 -22.90 -5.90 8.50
CA GLN A 106 -23.44 -7.19 8.93
C GLN A 106 -24.20 -7.88 7.79
N ARG A 107 -25.01 -7.13 7.05
CA ARG A 107 -25.73 -7.65 5.89
C ARG A 107 -24.76 -8.19 4.83
N ARG A 108 -23.76 -7.42 4.44
CA ARG A 108 -22.73 -7.82 3.44
C ARG A 108 -21.94 -9.05 3.88
N ILE A 109 -21.53 -9.10 5.14
CA ILE A 109 -20.83 -10.25 5.71
C ILE A 109 -21.72 -11.50 5.62
N ARG A 110 -22.99 -11.38 6.01
CA ARG A 110 -23.95 -12.50 5.93
C ARG A 110 -24.15 -12.99 4.50
N GLU A 111 -24.29 -12.08 3.54
CA GLU A 111 -24.41 -12.39 2.12
C GLU A 111 -23.15 -13.11 1.60
N ALA A 112 -21.95 -12.66 1.99
CA ALA A 112 -20.70 -13.32 1.60
C ALA A 112 -20.61 -14.76 2.13
N TYR A 113 -21.01 -15.01 3.38
CA TYR A 113 -21.08 -16.37 3.93
C TYR A 113 -22.09 -17.23 3.18
N LEU A 114 -23.26 -16.70 2.85
CA LEU A 114 -24.30 -17.41 2.10
C LEU A 114 -23.81 -17.76 0.67
N HIS A 115 -23.17 -16.83 -0.03
CA HIS A 115 -22.58 -17.10 -1.35
C HIS A 115 -21.50 -18.18 -1.30
N ALA A 116 -20.75 -18.27 -0.19
CA ALA A 116 -19.78 -19.34 0.04
C ALA A 116 -20.42 -20.66 0.49
N GLY A 117 -21.75 -20.78 0.53
CA GLY A 117 -22.46 -21.97 1.00
C GLY A 117 -22.31 -22.24 2.50
N ARG A 118 -22.01 -21.22 3.30
CA ARG A 118 -21.76 -21.33 4.73
C ARG A 118 -22.72 -20.46 5.52
N GLN A 119 -22.98 -20.86 6.78
CA GLN A 119 -23.69 -20.00 7.71
C GLN A 119 -22.70 -19.06 8.41
N MET A 120 -23.09 -17.80 8.59
CA MET A 120 -22.31 -16.81 9.32
C MET A 120 -22.17 -17.23 10.80
N PRO A 121 -20.96 -17.48 11.31
CA PRO A 121 -20.77 -17.81 12.72
C PRO A 121 -21.06 -16.60 13.60
N GLN A 122 -21.47 -16.85 14.85
CA GLN A 122 -21.83 -15.77 15.77
C GLN A 122 -20.67 -14.79 16.01
N GLN A 123 -19.44 -15.29 16.05
CA GLN A 123 -18.23 -14.46 16.22
C GLN A 123 -18.02 -13.46 15.07
N ALA A 124 -18.52 -13.75 13.87
CA ALA A 124 -18.39 -12.85 12.71
C ALA A 124 -19.19 -11.55 12.88
N VAL A 125 -20.10 -11.45 13.84
CA VAL A 125 -20.74 -10.19 14.21
C VAL A 125 -19.71 -9.14 14.65
N LYS A 126 -18.59 -9.57 15.25
CA LYS A 126 -17.48 -8.68 15.64
C LYS A 126 -16.91 -7.91 14.44
N LEU A 127 -16.87 -8.49 13.24
CA LEU A 127 -16.43 -7.82 12.02
C LEU A 127 -17.28 -6.58 11.71
N ALA A 128 -18.59 -6.65 11.99
CA ALA A 128 -19.53 -5.56 11.75
C ALA A 128 -19.62 -4.54 12.90
N MET A 129 -18.95 -4.77 14.01
CA MET A 129 -18.87 -3.78 15.10
C MET A 129 -17.91 -2.66 14.69
N MET A 130 -18.42 -1.42 14.64
CA MET A 130 -17.68 -0.24 14.22
C MET A 130 -17.66 0.82 15.32
N PRO A 131 -16.60 1.66 15.38
CA PRO A 131 -16.62 2.82 16.26
C PRO A 131 -17.78 3.74 15.92
N GLU A 132 -18.47 4.21 16.92
CA GLU A 132 -19.55 5.18 16.76
C GLU A 132 -19.05 6.42 16.01
N GLN A 133 -19.80 6.89 15.02
CA GLN A 133 -19.46 8.01 14.15
C GLN A 133 -18.21 7.78 13.26
N SER A 134 -17.80 6.54 13.03
CA SER A 134 -16.77 6.24 12.04
C SER A 134 -17.35 6.24 10.62
N ILE A 135 -16.47 6.52 9.65
CA ILE A 135 -16.77 6.27 8.24
C ILE A 135 -16.34 4.83 7.96
N VAL A 136 -17.25 4.02 7.46
CA VAL A 136 -17.00 2.59 7.21
C VAL A 136 -16.63 2.38 5.74
N PHE A 137 -15.52 1.69 5.53
CA PHE A 137 -15.06 1.25 4.21
C PHE A 137 -15.47 -0.22 4.02
N PRO A 138 -16.37 -0.50 3.09
CA PRO A 138 -16.84 -1.87 2.90
C PRO A 138 -15.75 -2.77 2.32
N GLY A 139 -15.67 -4.01 2.77
CA GLY A 139 -14.85 -5.03 2.12
C GLY A 139 -15.26 -5.22 0.65
N VAL A 140 -14.29 -5.30 -0.24
CA VAL A 140 -14.52 -5.43 -1.71
C VAL A 140 -14.34 -6.88 -2.15
N LYS A 141 -13.25 -7.53 -1.76
CA LYS A 141 -12.96 -8.95 -2.05
C LYS A 141 -13.04 -9.84 -0.81
N GLY A 142 -13.06 -9.30 0.38
CA GLY A 142 -13.17 -10.02 1.64
C GLY A 142 -14.39 -9.60 2.44
N VAL A 143 -14.48 -10.12 3.64
CA VAL A 143 -15.59 -9.85 4.56
C VAL A 143 -15.26 -8.78 5.61
N THR A 144 -13.97 -8.41 5.73
CA THR A 144 -13.51 -7.50 6.79
C THR A 144 -13.65 -6.05 6.33
N PRO A 145 -14.57 -5.26 6.91
CA PRO A 145 -14.64 -3.84 6.62
C PRO A 145 -13.55 -3.08 7.37
N GLY A 146 -13.02 -2.02 6.72
CA GLY A 146 -12.21 -1.01 7.37
C GLY A 146 -13.05 0.16 7.86
N CYS A 147 -12.41 1.10 8.56
CA CYS A 147 -13.06 2.34 8.95
C CYS A 147 -12.08 3.48 9.22
N ALA A 148 -12.59 4.70 9.16
CA ALA A 148 -11.89 5.91 9.60
C ALA A 148 -12.65 6.57 10.75
N ILE A 149 -11.90 7.10 11.72
CA ILE A 149 -12.46 7.86 12.83
C ILE A 149 -11.63 9.13 13.08
N SER A 150 -12.29 10.24 13.31
CA SER A 150 -11.62 11.48 13.69
C SER A 150 -11.24 11.48 15.17
N ALA A 151 -10.01 11.90 15.45
CA ALA A 151 -9.45 12.09 16.80
C ALA A 151 -8.98 13.54 16.95
N GLY A 152 -9.89 14.47 17.04
CA GLY A 152 -9.61 15.90 17.01
C GLY A 152 -9.31 16.36 15.58
N ARG A 153 -8.07 16.78 15.32
CA ARG A 153 -7.60 17.14 13.97
C ARG A 153 -7.04 15.96 13.20
N GLN A 154 -6.68 14.89 13.90
CA GLN A 154 -6.09 13.68 13.35
C GLN A 154 -7.17 12.69 12.90
N PHE A 155 -6.76 11.75 12.07
CA PHE A 155 -7.58 10.63 11.61
C PHE A 155 -6.91 9.31 11.95
N LEU A 156 -7.71 8.37 12.44
CA LEU A 156 -7.27 6.97 12.54
C LEU A 156 -7.98 6.18 11.45
N LEU A 157 -7.18 5.52 10.61
CA LEU A 157 -7.64 4.54 9.64
C LEU A 157 -7.41 3.15 10.23
N MET A 158 -8.38 2.27 10.14
CA MET A 158 -8.27 0.86 10.51
C MET A 158 -8.59 0.01 9.30
N ILE A 159 -7.60 -0.76 8.84
CA ILE A 159 -7.69 -1.55 7.60
C ILE A 159 -7.25 -3.00 7.85
N PRO A 160 -7.78 -3.98 7.09
CA PRO A 160 -7.33 -5.36 7.19
C PRO A 160 -5.87 -5.50 6.75
N ASP A 161 -5.20 -6.55 7.26
CA ASP A 161 -3.80 -6.89 6.97
C ASP A 161 -3.61 -7.79 5.75
N ASN A 162 -4.68 -8.19 5.08
CA ASN A 162 -4.61 -8.98 3.85
C ASN A 162 -4.59 -8.05 2.62
N PRO A 163 -3.51 -8.08 1.80
CA PRO A 163 -3.40 -7.26 0.59
C PRO A 163 -4.58 -7.40 -0.38
N ASP A 164 -5.11 -8.61 -0.55
CA ASP A 164 -6.27 -8.87 -1.42
C ASP A 164 -7.56 -8.19 -0.91
N GLU A 165 -7.64 -7.91 0.38
CA GLU A 165 -8.78 -7.21 0.98
C GLU A 165 -8.56 -5.69 1.00
N PHE A 166 -7.38 -5.23 1.43
CA PHE A 166 -7.17 -3.80 1.64
C PHE A 166 -6.89 -3.03 0.34
N LEU A 167 -6.16 -3.56 -0.65
CA LEU A 167 -5.85 -2.83 -1.88
C LEU A 167 -7.11 -2.40 -2.64
N PRO A 168 -8.10 -3.29 -2.90
CA PRO A 168 -9.35 -2.86 -3.53
C PRO A 168 -10.15 -1.86 -2.68
N MET A 169 -10.11 -1.99 -1.35
CA MET A 169 -10.75 -1.05 -0.43
C MET A 169 -10.06 0.30 -0.47
N PHE A 170 -8.72 0.30 -0.51
CA PHE A 170 -7.91 1.51 -0.56
C PHE A 170 -8.27 2.34 -1.78
N HIS A 171 -8.17 1.75 -2.97
CA HIS A 171 -8.47 2.46 -4.22
C HIS A 171 -9.93 2.92 -4.32
N LYS A 172 -10.88 2.08 -3.91
CA LYS A 172 -12.31 2.37 -4.07
C LYS A 172 -12.88 3.34 -3.05
N SER A 173 -12.34 3.34 -1.83
CA SER A 173 -12.95 4.03 -0.70
C SER A 173 -12.00 4.96 0.06
N ILE A 174 -10.74 4.53 0.31
CA ILE A 174 -9.81 5.30 1.14
C ILE A 174 -9.18 6.44 0.34
N VAL A 175 -8.73 6.21 -0.90
CA VAL A 175 -8.22 7.28 -1.78
C VAL A 175 -9.23 8.41 -1.94
N PRO A 176 -10.50 8.18 -2.31
CA PRO A 176 -11.50 9.25 -2.38
C PRO A 176 -11.78 9.92 -1.03
N TYR A 177 -11.55 9.22 0.08
CA TYR A 177 -11.68 9.81 1.41
C TYR A 177 -10.52 10.75 1.72
N LEU A 178 -9.27 10.31 1.48
CA LEU A 178 -8.05 11.09 1.75
C LEU A 178 -7.93 12.32 0.85
N SER A 179 -8.35 12.23 -0.41
CA SER A 179 -8.33 13.37 -1.35
C SER A 179 -9.13 14.60 -0.88
N ARG A 180 -9.96 14.45 0.15
CA ARG A 180 -10.69 15.57 0.76
C ARG A 180 -9.81 16.44 1.67
N PHE A 181 -8.65 15.90 2.08
CA PHE A 181 -7.76 16.52 3.06
C PHE A 181 -6.43 16.94 2.45
N SER A 182 -6.06 16.39 1.30
CA SER A 182 -4.89 16.79 0.52
C SER A 182 -5.35 17.54 -0.73
N PRO A 183 -5.08 18.85 -0.84
CA PRO A 183 -5.44 19.63 -2.03
C PRO A 183 -4.57 19.28 -3.24
N ALA A 184 -3.36 18.76 -3.02
CA ALA A 184 -2.47 18.32 -4.09
C ALA A 184 -2.64 16.82 -4.33
N ALA A 185 -2.98 16.43 -5.55
CA ALA A 185 -2.92 15.05 -5.98
C ALA A 185 -1.48 14.69 -6.35
N VAL A 186 -1.01 13.56 -5.83
CA VAL A 186 0.32 13.04 -6.17
C VAL A 186 0.19 12.09 -7.34
N PHE A 187 0.99 12.33 -8.36
CA PHE A 187 1.04 11.52 -9.58
C PHE A 187 2.43 10.94 -9.73
N THR A 188 2.49 9.64 -9.89
CA THR A 188 3.77 8.92 -9.96
C THR A 188 3.89 8.17 -11.28
N ARG A 189 5.11 8.16 -11.83
CA ARG A 189 5.53 7.30 -12.94
C ARG A 189 6.78 6.54 -12.53
N THR A 190 6.84 5.27 -12.83
CA THR A 190 7.96 4.41 -12.45
C THR A 190 8.61 3.80 -13.68
N LEU A 191 9.91 4.06 -13.85
CA LEU A 191 10.74 3.37 -14.83
C LEU A 191 11.34 2.11 -14.18
N SER A 192 11.22 0.99 -14.85
CA SER A 192 11.80 -0.29 -14.41
C SER A 192 13.07 -0.57 -15.20
N LEU A 193 14.17 -0.82 -14.50
CA LEU A 193 15.51 -0.91 -15.06
C LEU A 193 16.15 -2.26 -14.76
N PHE A 194 16.88 -2.79 -15.74
CA PHE A 194 17.68 -3.99 -15.59
C PHE A 194 19.05 -3.83 -16.28
N GLY A 195 20.09 -4.47 -15.70
CA GLY A 195 21.42 -4.53 -16.31
C GLY A 195 22.23 -3.23 -16.21
N ILE A 196 21.98 -2.40 -15.21
CA ILE A 196 22.75 -1.19 -14.90
C ILE A 196 23.25 -1.26 -13.46
N GLU A 197 24.46 -0.80 -13.20
CA GLU A 197 25.04 -0.71 -11.86
C GLU A 197 24.56 0.56 -11.13
N GLU A 198 24.37 0.48 -9.81
CA GLU A 198 23.86 1.62 -9.00
C GLU A 198 24.71 2.87 -9.13
N ALA A 199 26.04 2.74 -9.13
CA ALA A 199 26.95 3.86 -9.22
C ALA A 199 26.84 4.60 -10.57
N GLU A 200 26.67 3.84 -11.66
CA GLU A 200 26.43 4.39 -12.99
C GLU A 200 25.07 5.09 -13.05
N LEU A 201 24.03 4.45 -12.52
CA LEU A 201 22.68 4.98 -12.47
C LEU A 201 22.62 6.32 -11.70
N ARG A 202 23.26 6.40 -10.53
CA ARG A 202 23.35 7.63 -9.74
C ARG A 202 24.08 8.75 -10.50
N THR A 203 25.16 8.41 -11.19
CA THR A 203 25.91 9.38 -11.99
C THR A 203 25.08 9.93 -13.16
N LEU A 204 24.37 9.06 -13.87
CA LEU A 204 23.51 9.46 -14.98
C LEU A 204 22.33 10.32 -14.56
N LEU A 205 21.84 10.13 -13.35
CA LEU A 205 20.66 10.84 -12.82
C LEU A 205 20.99 11.94 -11.81
N GLU A 206 22.27 12.26 -11.57
CA GLU A 206 22.71 13.26 -10.59
C GLU A 206 21.95 14.59 -10.72
N GLY A 207 21.71 15.08 -11.95
CA GLY A 207 20.99 16.32 -12.21
C GLY A 207 19.48 16.28 -11.92
N TYR A 208 18.91 15.10 -11.68
CA TYR A 208 17.47 14.92 -11.43
C TYR A 208 17.16 14.60 -9.96
N LEU A 209 18.14 14.05 -9.20
CA LEU A 209 17.91 13.56 -7.85
C LEU A 209 17.68 14.68 -6.82
N ASP A 210 18.09 15.92 -7.14
CA ASP A 210 17.89 17.10 -6.29
C ASP A 210 16.59 17.86 -6.62
N SER A 211 15.80 17.35 -7.58
CA SER A 211 14.52 17.99 -7.96
C SER A 211 13.46 17.79 -6.89
N GLU A 212 12.77 18.86 -6.51
CA GLU A 212 11.68 18.83 -5.53
C GLU A 212 10.32 18.46 -6.17
N ASN A 213 10.04 18.99 -7.37
CA ASN A 213 8.81 18.70 -8.10
C ASN A 213 9.01 18.79 -9.63
N PRO A 214 8.99 17.68 -10.38
CA PRO A 214 8.80 16.32 -9.90
C PRO A 214 10.01 15.78 -9.14
N LYS A 215 9.78 15.09 -8.03
CA LYS A 215 10.79 14.39 -7.26
C LYS A 215 11.22 13.11 -7.97
N VAL A 216 12.53 12.84 -8.00
CA VAL A 216 13.10 11.64 -8.62
C VAL A 216 13.81 10.81 -7.56
N GLU A 217 13.43 9.56 -7.41
CA GLU A 217 13.95 8.64 -6.41
C GLU A 217 14.38 7.31 -7.03
N LEU A 218 15.39 6.68 -6.42
CA LEU A 218 15.94 5.40 -6.84
C LEU A 218 15.66 4.33 -5.78
N PHE A 219 15.09 3.20 -6.22
CA PHE A 219 14.82 2.07 -5.36
C PHE A 219 15.44 0.79 -5.93
N PRO A 220 16.29 0.07 -5.19
CA PRO A 220 16.69 -1.28 -5.55
C PRO A 220 15.51 -2.25 -5.33
N SER A 221 15.29 -3.15 -6.28
CA SER A 221 14.21 -4.13 -6.21
C SER A 221 14.62 -5.45 -6.87
N ASN A 222 14.88 -6.50 -6.08
CA ASN A 222 15.12 -7.87 -6.57
C ASN A 222 16.15 -8.00 -7.72
N GLY A 223 17.28 -7.27 -7.64
CA GLY A 223 18.31 -7.26 -8.68
C GLY A 223 18.00 -6.33 -9.87
N GLU A 224 17.00 -5.53 -9.73
CA GLU A 224 16.56 -4.48 -10.64
C GLU A 224 16.66 -3.11 -9.95
N PHE A 225 16.47 -2.01 -10.70
CA PHE A 225 16.27 -0.69 -10.12
C PHE A 225 14.95 -0.10 -10.62
N LEU A 226 14.30 0.63 -9.73
CA LEU A 226 13.13 1.44 -10.06
C LEU A 226 13.52 2.92 -9.96
N VAL A 227 13.21 3.71 -10.98
CA VAL A 227 13.28 5.17 -10.94
C VAL A 227 11.87 5.69 -10.84
N ARG A 228 11.52 6.21 -9.68
CA ARG A 228 10.21 6.79 -9.40
C ARG A 228 10.29 8.30 -9.63
N ILE A 229 9.34 8.82 -10.40
CA ILE A 229 9.19 10.24 -10.69
C ILE A 229 7.82 10.65 -10.17
N THR A 230 7.80 11.51 -9.16
CA THR A 230 6.59 11.90 -8.43
C THR A 230 6.34 13.39 -8.57
N ALA A 231 5.18 13.79 -9.04
CA ALA A 231 4.76 15.18 -9.14
C ALA A 231 3.57 15.47 -8.23
N ASN A 232 3.65 16.57 -7.51
CA ASN A 232 2.53 17.20 -6.82
C ASN A 232 1.85 18.17 -7.78
N ALA A 233 0.57 17.95 -8.07
CA ALA A 233 -0.20 18.75 -9.02
C ALA A 233 -1.68 18.79 -8.64
N GLU A 234 -2.41 19.81 -9.10
CA GLU A 234 -3.86 19.94 -8.82
C GLU A 234 -4.70 18.93 -9.62
N ASN A 235 -4.22 18.50 -10.78
CA ASN A 235 -4.93 17.59 -11.69
C ASN A 235 -3.97 16.79 -12.57
N LYS A 236 -4.50 15.81 -13.33
CA LYS A 236 -3.73 14.93 -14.21
C LYS A 236 -3.03 15.64 -15.35
N GLU A 237 -3.63 16.68 -15.86
CA GLU A 237 -3.12 17.48 -16.97
C GLU A 237 -1.84 18.20 -16.54
N GLU A 238 -1.88 18.90 -15.43
CA GLU A 238 -0.72 19.55 -14.81
C GLU A 238 0.36 18.55 -14.43
N ALA A 239 -0.02 17.43 -13.82
CA ALA A 239 0.90 16.34 -13.50
C ALA A 239 1.60 15.80 -14.75
N ALA A 240 0.89 15.64 -15.86
CA ALA A 240 1.47 15.17 -17.10
C ALA A 240 2.46 16.18 -17.68
N GLU A 241 2.22 17.48 -17.55
CA GLU A 241 3.13 18.54 -17.95
C GLU A 241 4.44 18.53 -17.15
N LEU A 242 4.37 18.18 -15.87
CA LEU A 242 5.54 18.03 -15.00
C LEU A 242 6.30 16.71 -15.24
N LEU A 243 5.56 15.59 -15.30
CA LEU A 243 6.16 14.24 -15.35
C LEU A 243 6.73 13.87 -16.71
N ASN A 244 6.00 14.18 -17.80
CA ASN A 244 6.36 13.67 -19.13
C ASN A 244 7.73 14.16 -19.64
N PRO A 245 8.12 15.43 -19.47
CA PRO A 245 9.46 15.89 -19.88
C PRO A 245 10.56 15.13 -19.14
N VAL A 246 10.47 15.02 -17.82
CA VAL A 246 11.46 14.35 -16.98
C VAL A 246 11.51 12.85 -17.28
N LEU A 247 10.36 12.22 -17.44
CA LEU A 247 10.26 10.81 -17.85
C LEU A 247 10.95 10.56 -19.19
N PHE A 248 10.71 11.43 -20.17
CA PHE A 248 11.30 11.32 -21.50
C PHE A 248 12.82 11.51 -21.47
N GLU A 249 13.30 12.51 -20.75
CA GLU A 249 14.73 12.79 -20.60
C GLU A 249 15.46 11.65 -19.89
N ILE A 250 14.96 11.19 -18.75
CA ILE A 250 15.53 10.07 -17.99
C ILE A 250 15.54 8.81 -18.84
N ARG A 251 14.46 8.52 -19.56
CA ARG A 251 14.39 7.36 -20.45
C ARG A 251 15.42 7.45 -21.58
N ALA A 252 15.65 8.64 -22.12
CA ALA A 252 16.66 8.85 -23.16
C ALA A 252 18.09 8.64 -22.65
N VAL A 253 18.39 9.11 -21.43
CA VAL A 253 19.69 8.95 -20.77
C VAL A 253 19.96 7.48 -20.43
N LEU A 254 18.96 6.77 -19.90
CA LEU A 254 19.11 5.36 -19.47
C LEU A 254 19.00 4.36 -20.63
N GLY A 255 18.42 4.75 -21.75
CA GLY A 255 18.40 3.98 -23.00
C GLY A 255 17.89 2.55 -22.85
N GLY A 256 18.71 1.58 -23.24
CA GLY A 256 18.37 0.16 -23.27
C GLY A 256 18.22 -0.51 -21.88
N SER A 257 18.63 0.14 -20.80
CA SER A 257 18.46 -0.38 -19.45
C SER A 257 17.00 -0.29 -18.98
N VAL A 258 16.18 0.59 -19.59
CA VAL A 258 14.76 0.72 -19.28
C VAL A 258 13.98 -0.35 -20.03
N TYR A 259 13.46 -1.33 -19.31
CA TYR A 259 12.61 -2.37 -19.90
C TYR A 259 11.10 -2.05 -19.85
N GLY A 260 10.69 -1.08 -19.05
CA GLY A 260 9.30 -0.68 -19.01
C GLY A 260 9.01 0.55 -18.15
N VAL A 261 7.78 1.06 -18.30
CA VAL A 261 7.22 2.17 -17.52
C VAL A 261 5.93 1.68 -16.89
N ASP A 262 5.78 1.87 -15.58
CA ASP A 262 4.63 1.44 -14.77
C ASP A 262 4.32 -0.06 -14.93
N VAL A 263 5.37 -0.89 -15.04
CA VAL A 263 5.24 -2.33 -15.24
C VAL A 263 4.81 -3.00 -13.94
N GLN A 264 3.69 -3.72 -13.99
CA GLN A 264 3.25 -4.57 -12.89
C GLN A 264 3.90 -5.96 -13.00
N GLY A 265 4.40 -6.52 -11.89
CA GLY A 265 5.02 -7.85 -11.86
C GLY A 265 6.49 -7.90 -12.29
N GLY A 266 7.17 -6.75 -12.49
CA GLY A 266 8.60 -6.63 -12.72
C GLY A 266 9.10 -7.27 -14.02
N LEU A 267 10.41 -7.60 -14.05
CA LEU A 267 11.08 -8.19 -15.21
C LEU A 267 10.44 -9.50 -15.70
N PRO A 268 9.99 -10.44 -14.84
CA PRO A 268 9.33 -11.66 -15.32
C PRO A 268 8.07 -11.39 -16.13
N ALA A 269 7.22 -10.47 -15.67
CA ALA A 269 5.99 -10.10 -16.36
C ALA A 269 6.27 -9.39 -17.70
N ALA A 270 7.21 -8.46 -17.71
CA ALA A 270 7.64 -7.77 -18.93
C ALA A 270 8.22 -8.76 -19.96
N THR A 271 9.03 -9.71 -19.50
CA THR A 271 9.61 -10.75 -20.36
C THR A 271 8.53 -11.65 -20.94
N ALA A 272 7.60 -12.13 -20.11
CA ALA A 272 6.49 -12.98 -20.57
C ALA A 272 5.60 -12.25 -21.59
N ALA A 273 5.28 -10.99 -21.35
CA ALA A 273 4.51 -10.14 -22.27
C ALA A 273 5.23 -9.97 -23.62
N LEU A 274 6.53 -9.69 -23.60
CA LEU A 274 7.34 -9.53 -24.82
C LEU A 274 7.44 -10.81 -25.64
N LEU A 275 7.63 -11.96 -24.98
CA LEU A 275 7.65 -13.28 -25.63
C LEU A 275 6.30 -13.58 -26.27
N GLN A 276 5.21 -13.29 -25.57
CA GLN A 276 3.85 -13.48 -26.07
C GLN A 276 3.56 -12.57 -27.28
N GLU A 277 3.92 -11.29 -27.22
CA GLU A 277 3.77 -10.34 -28.31
C GLU A 277 4.49 -10.80 -29.58
N ARG A 278 5.69 -11.37 -29.41
CA ARG A 278 6.51 -11.91 -30.51
C ARG A 278 6.13 -13.32 -30.95
N GLY A 279 5.18 -13.96 -30.29
CA GLY A 279 4.78 -15.35 -30.58
C GLY A 279 5.89 -16.37 -30.30
N ILE A 280 6.81 -16.07 -29.36
CA ILE A 280 7.94 -16.92 -29.00
C ILE A 280 7.53 -17.81 -27.84
N GLN A 281 7.75 -19.13 -28.01
CA GLN A 281 7.68 -20.11 -26.92
C GLN A 281 9.10 -20.50 -26.50
N VAL A 282 9.31 -20.63 -25.21
CA VAL A 282 10.60 -21.03 -24.64
C VAL A 282 10.47 -22.38 -23.93
N ASN A 283 11.49 -23.24 -24.09
CA ASN A 283 11.63 -24.43 -23.28
C ASN A 283 12.59 -24.12 -22.14
N VAL A 284 12.16 -24.34 -20.90
CA VAL A 284 12.94 -24.05 -19.71
C VAL A 284 13.50 -25.35 -19.15
N GLY A 285 14.84 -25.49 -19.17
CA GLY A 285 15.55 -26.59 -18.52
C GLY A 285 16.23 -26.07 -17.25
N GLU A 286 15.81 -26.55 -16.08
CA GLU A 286 16.32 -26.09 -14.80
C GLU A 286 17.01 -27.22 -14.02
N SER A 287 18.06 -26.86 -13.30
CA SER A 287 18.74 -27.75 -12.35
C SER A 287 19.18 -26.96 -11.13
N GLY A 288 18.69 -27.33 -9.95
CA GLY A 288 18.99 -26.63 -8.68
C GLY A 288 18.06 -25.46 -8.32
N THR A 289 17.24 -24.96 -9.23
CA THR A 289 16.29 -23.85 -9.03
C THR A 289 14.86 -24.32 -8.76
N ASN A 290 14.63 -25.62 -8.76
CA ASN A 290 13.33 -26.23 -8.45
C ASN A 290 12.14 -25.70 -9.27
N GLY A 291 12.35 -25.35 -10.54
CA GLY A 291 11.29 -24.84 -11.41
C GLY A 291 11.00 -23.34 -11.30
N LEU A 292 11.80 -22.60 -10.55
CA LEU A 292 11.55 -21.18 -10.26
C LEU A 292 11.40 -20.31 -11.52
N LEU A 293 12.26 -20.52 -12.52
CA LEU A 293 12.20 -19.74 -13.77
C LEU A 293 10.93 -20.09 -14.58
N ALA A 294 10.62 -21.39 -14.67
CA ALA A 294 9.41 -21.84 -15.33
C ALA A 294 8.15 -21.28 -14.65
N ASP A 295 8.11 -21.32 -13.32
CA ASP A 295 6.98 -20.80 -12.52
C ASP A 295 6.82 -19.29 -12.70
N LEU A 296 7.92 -18.51 -12.66
CA LEU A 296 7.89 -17.06 -12.88
C LEU A 296 7.33 -16.69 -14.26
N LEU A 297 7.74 -17.37 -15.32
CA LEU A 297 7.25 -17.08 -16.67
C LEU A 297 5.84 -17.61 -16.90
N THR A 298 5.49 -18.78 -16.37
CA THR A 298 4.17 -19.40 -16.52
C THR A 298 3.11 -18.62 -15.73
N GLY A 299 3.42 -18.22 -14.51
CA GLY A 299 2.51 -17.44 -13.65
C GLY A 299 2.12 -16.09 -14.25
N GLN A 300 2.94 -15.52 -15.14
CA GLN A 300 2.70 -14.25 -15.82
C GLN A 300 2.03 -14.40 -17.21
N SER A 301 1.97 -15.61 -17.78
CA SER A 301 1.54 -15.84 -19.18
C SER A 301 0.42 -16.83 -19.36
N ASP A 302 -0.25 -17.28 -18.28
CA ASP A 302 -1.25 -18.36 -18.31
C ASP A 302 -0.74 -19.63 -19.05
N GLY A 303 0.56 -19.94 -18.95
CA GLY A 303 1.17 -21.10 -19.59
C GLY A 303 1.39 -20.97 -21.12
N ARG A 304 1.20 -19.79 -21.71
CA ARG A 304 1.32 -19.61 -23.17
C ARG A 304 2.75 -19.45 -23.67
N VAL A 305 3.68 -19.11 -22.79
CA VAL A 305 5.08 -18.77 -23.12
C VAL A 305 6.05 -19.92 -22.83
N VAL A 306 5.72 -20.77 -21.87
CA VAL A 306 6.55 -21.94 -21.52
C VAL A 306 5.93 -23.19 -22.13
N ALA A 307 6.74 -23.94 -22.91
CA ALA A 307 6.35 -25.18 -23.55
C ALA A 307 6.82 -26.41 -22.74
#